data_c6aa31195bbaf2dde7bc3d278f21b6e0
#
_entry.id   c6aa31195bbaf2dde7bc3d278f21b6e0
#
_cell.length_a   1.000
_cell.length_b   1.000
_cell.length_c   1.000
_cell.angle_alpha   90.00
_cell.angle_beta   90.00
_cell.angle_gamma   90.00
#
_symmetry.space_group_name_H-M   'P 1'
#
loop_
_entity.id
_entity.type
_entity.pdbx_description
1 polymer ?
#
loop_
_entity_poly.entity_id
_entity_poly.type
_entity_poly.pdbx_seq_one_letter_code
_entity_poly.pdbx_strand_id
1 'polypeptide(L)'
;MVTASTTGEATGDGRSLAYQQGVAYLQAMQHLALDPAMVTGLQPFPGSQAIVAWIGTHQQRLNAQIQAHLQACHECFHPHARPPVQLFAVPLSPAFGFDGLCNYATQPITLLVDLGRVVPHHWQRLVVHEYAHAQAGIPGHHDRFVAALTHLCLGLGLAEPPNHPTSWPHWPPCQPTSDPLAFWRGQTETLIPDH
;
A
#
# COMPACT_ATOMS: atom_id res chain seq x y z
N MET A 1 -34.78 -36.33 -28.21
CA MET A 1 -34.28 -36.19 -26.81
C MET A 1 -33.01 -35.37 -26.88
N VAL A 2 -33.13 -34.09 -26.54
CA VAL A 2 -32.03 -33.12 -26.55
C VAL A 2 -31.73 -32.78 -25.10
N THR A 3 -30.58 -33.17 -24.58
CA THR A 3 -30.12 -32.85 -23.26
C THR A 3 -29.50 -31.44 -23.27
N ALA A 4 -30.15 -30.47 -22.64
CA ALA A 4 -29.60 -29.14 -22.40
C ALA A 4 -28.52 -29.22 -21.32
N SER A 5 -27.29 -28.84 -21.67
CA SER A 5 -26.19 -28.65 -20.72
C SER A 5 -26.38 -27.33 -19.97
N THR A 6 -26.56 -27.41 -18.69
CA THR A 6 -26.51 -26.28 -17.73
C THR A 6 -25.05 -25.92 -17.45
N THR A 7 -24.54 -24.90 -18.14
CA THR A 7 -23.26 -24.21 -17.80
C THR A 7 -23.58 -22.73 -17.61
N GLY A 8 -23.88 -22.31 -16.39
CA GLY A 8 -24.26 -20.91 -16.19
C GLY A 8 -24.30 -20.33 -14.77
N GLU A 9 -23.96 -21.09 -13.73
CA GLU A 9 -24.18 -20.58 -12.34
C GLU A 9 -22.94 -20.28 -11.50
N ALA A 10 -21.74 -20.63 -11.95
CA ALA A 10 -20.55 -20.47 -11.10
C ALA A 10 -19.91 -19.07 -11.13
N THR A 11 -20.27 -18.19 -12.08
CA THR A 11 -19.60 -16.88 -12.25
C THR A 11 -20.25 -15.74 -11.45
N GLY A 12 -21.50 -15.87 -11.06
CA GLY A 12 -22.23 -14.84 -10.30
C GLY A 12 -21.83 -14.79 -8.82
N ASP A 13 -21.66 -15.93 -8.21
CA ASP A 13 -21.37 -16.04 -6.77
C ASP A 13 -19.96 -15.59 -6.41
N GLY A 14 -18.96 -15.95 -7.23
CA GLY A 14 -17.58 -15.53 -7.02
C GLY A 14 -17.36 -14.01 -7.12
N ARG A 15 -18.07 -13.32 -8.02
CA ARG A 15 -18.01 -11.85 -8.13
C ARG A 15 -18.67 -11.17 -6.94
N SER A 16 -19.77 -11.72 -6.42
CA SER A 16 -20.44 -11.23 -5.22
C SER A 16 -19.53 -11.36 -4.00
N LEU A 17 -18.84 -12.51 -3.83
CA LEU A 17 -17.93 -12.75 -2.73
C LEU A 17 -16.72 -11.82 -2.78
N ALA A 18 -16.06 -11.68 -3.93
CA ALA A 18 -14.93 -10.76 -4.11
C ALA A 18 -15.32 -9.31 -3.78
N TYR A 19 -16.49 -8.86 -4.23
CA TYR A 19 -16.99 -7.53 -3.89
C TYR A 19 -17.20 -7.36 -2.39
N GLN A 20 -17.81 -8.31 -1.71
CA GLN A 20 -18.00 -8.27 -0.25
C GLN A 20 -16.68 -8.25 0.51
N GLN A 21 -15.71 -9.05 0.09
CA GLN A 21 -14.36 -9.05 0.66
C GLN A 21 -13.65 -7.70 0.47
N GLY A 22 -13.78 -7.10 -0.72
CA GLY A 22 -13.22 -5.78 -1.00
C GLY A 22 -13.86 -4.67 -0.16
N VAL A 23 -15.18 -4.70 0.02
CA VAL A 23 -15.88 -3.76 0.92
C VAL A 23 -15.36 -3.90 2.34
N ALA A 24 -15.32 -5.13 2.88
CA ALA A 24 -14.88 -5.39 4.24
C ALA A 24 -13.42 -4.92 4.44
N TYR A 25 -12.53 -5.20 3.47
CA TYR A 25 -11.15 -4.77 3.50
C TYR A 25 -11.03 -3.24 3.53
N LEU A 26 -11.68 -2.53 2.59
CA LEU A 26 -11.61 -1.08 2.52
C LEU A 26 -12.20 -0.39 3.76
N GLN A 27 -13.29 -0.93 4.33
CA GLN A 27 -13.84 -0.44 5.59
C GLN A 27 -12.83 -0.60 6.73
N ALA A 28 -12.15 -1.75 6.83
CA ALA A 28 -11.10 -1.93 7.82
C ALA A 28 -9.95 -0.93 7.63
N MET A 29 -9.53 -0.66 6.39
CA MET A 29 -8.47 0.32 6.09
C MET A 29 -8.91 1.76 6.44
N GLN A 30 -10.18 2.12 6.22
CA GLN A 30 -10.72 3.41 6.65
C GLN A 30 -10.64 3.61 8.16
N HIS A 31 -10.84 2.55 8.96
CA HIS A 31 -10.69 2.62 10.42
C HIS A 31 -9.23 2.72 10.87
N LEU A 32 -8.29 2.24 10.05
CA LEU A 32 -6.85 2.32 10.33
C LEU A 32 -6.20 3.61 9.81
N ALA A 33 -6.86 4.35 8.93
CA ALA A 33 -6.39 5.63 8.42
C ALA A 33 -6.53 6.75 9.49
N LEU A 34 -5.79 7.84 9.31
CA LEU A 34 -5.91 9.05 10.15
C LEU A 34 -7.28 9.74 9.96
N ASP A 35 -7.81 9.69 8.73
CA ASP A 35 -9.14 10.11 8.35
C ASP A 35 -9.71 9.07 7.38
N PRO A 36 -10.92 8.53 7.59
CA PRO A 36 -11.55 7.58 6.68
C PRO A 36 -11.62 8.06 5.22
N ALA A 37 -11.71 9.37 4.98
CA ALA A 37 -11.73 9.96 3.64
C ALA A 37 -10.40 9.81 2.88
N MET A 38 -9.31 9.47 3.56
CA MET A 38 -8.01 9.19 2.93
C MET A 38 -8.03 7.90 2.11
N VAL A 39 -8.90 6.94 2.45
CA VAL A 39 -9.05 5.67 1.71
C VAL A 39 -10.20 5.79 0.73
N THR A 40 -9.92 5.61 -0.57
CA THR A 40 -10.91 5.68 -1.64
C THR A 40 -11.39 4.29 -2.07
N GLY A 41 -12.44 4.24 -2.92
CA GLY A 41 -12.99 3.01 -3.50
C GLY A 41 -14.40 2.68 -3.06
N LEU A 42 -14.81 3.04 -1.85
CA LEU A 42 -16.18 2.83 -1.37
C LEU A 42 -17.16 3.94 -1.80
N GLN A 43 -16.66 5.14 -2.05
CA GLN A 43 -17.48 6.25 -2.57
C GLN A 43 -17.92 5.96 -4.00
N PRO A 44 -19.15 6.33 -4.38
CA PRO A 44 -19.63 6.11 -5.75
C PRO A 44 -18.90 7.05 -6.72
N PHE A 45 -18.15 6.48 -7.64
CA PHE A 45 -17.55 7.15 -8.81
C PHE A 45 -17.37 6.13 -9.95
N PRO A 46 -17.17 6.56 -11.21
CA PRO A 46 -16.98 5.65 -12.32
C PRO A 46 -15.84 4.67 -12.08
N GLY A 47 -16.16 3.37 -12.05
CA GLY A 47 -15.18 2.30 -11.84
C GLY A 47 -14.95 1.88 -10.37
N SER A 48 -15.59 2.50 -9.37
CA SER A 48 -15.43 2.14 -7.96
C SER A 48 -15.77 0.66 -7.67
N GLN A 49 -16.82 0.13 -8.32
CA GLN A 49 -17.19 -1.28 -8.16
C GLN A 49 -16.11 -2.25 -8.67
N ALA A 50 -15.45 -1.90 -9.78
CA ALA A 50 -14.33 -2.69 -10.29
C ALA A 50 -13.15 -2.69 -9.32
N ILE A 51 -12.82 -1.53 -8.72
CA ILE A 51 -11.79 -1.40 -7.69
C ILE A 51 -12.10 -2.30 -6.49
N VAL A 52 -13.31 -2.23 -5.96
CA VAL A 52 -13.73 -3.03 -4.80
C VAL A 52 -13.62 -4.53 -5.10
N ALA A 53 -14.14 -4.98 -6.24
CA ALA A 53 -14.08 -6.40 -6.62
C ALA A 53 -12.64 -6.86 -6.84
N TRP A 54 -11.81 -6.04 -7.49
CA TRP A 54 -10.40 -6.35 -7.73
C TRP A 54 -9.61 -6.46 -6.41
N ILE A 55 -9.82 -5.52 -5.49
CA ILE A 55 -9.22 -5.56 -4.15
C ILE A 55 -9.60 -6.83 -3.42
N GLY A 56 -10.89 -7.19 -3.41
CA GLY A 56 -11.35 -8.40 -2.74
C GLY A 56 -10.68 -9.67 -3.25
N THR A 57 -10.33 -9.70 -4.54
CA THR A 57 -9.61 -10.82 -5.13
C THR A 57 -8.10 -10.81 -4.82
N HIS A 58 -7.47 -9.62 -4.74
CA HIS A 58 -6.01 -9.52 -4.79
C HIS A 58 -5.36 -8.98 -3.50
N GLN A 59 -6.12 -8.43 -2.55
CA GLN A 59 -5.56 -7.76 -1.37
C GLN A 59 -4.63 -8.64 -0.53
N GLN A 60 -4.91 -9.94 -0.41
CA GLN A 60 -4.05 -10.86 0.36
C GLN A 60 -2.67 -11.00 -0.31
N ARG A 61 -2.66 -11.19 -1.64
CA ARG A 61 -1.42 -11.30 -2.42
C ARG A 61 -0.61 -10.01 -2.41
N LEU A 62 -1.27 -8.86 -2.57
CA LEU A 62 -0.60 -7.55 -2.49
C LEU A 62 0.03 -7.33 -1.12
N ASN A 63 -0.72 -7.58 -0.06
CA ASN A 63 -0.20 -7.46 1.29
C ASN A 63 0.97 -8.41 1.54
N ALA A 64 0.91 -9.66 1.06
CA ALA A 64 2.03 -10.60 1.18
C ALA A 64 3.30 -10.09 0.48
N GLN A 65 3.17 -9.46 -0.70
CA GLN A 65 4.31 -8.88 -1.41
C GLN A 65 4.96 -7.72 -0.64
N ILE A 66 4.17 -6.78 -0.13
CA ILE A 66 4.73 -5.64 0.61
C ILE A 66 5.25 -6.04 1.99
N GLN A 67 4.77 -7.14 2.57
CA GLN A 67 5.32 -7.70 3.80
C GLN A 67 6.79 -8.12 3.65
N ALA A 68 7.22 -8.59 2.49
CA ALA A 68 8.63 -8.87 2.22
C ALA A 68 9.49 -7.59 2.33
N HIS A 69 8.99 -6.45 1.83
CA HIS A 69 9.66 -5.16 1.96
C HIS A 69 9.67 -4.65 3.41
N LEU A 70 8.58 -4.84 4.16
CA LEU A 70 8.53 -4.53 5.58
C LEU A 70 9.55 -5.37 6.37
N GLN A 71 9.63 -6.66 6.09
CA GLN A 71 10.58 -7.56 6.74
C GLN A 71 12.03 -7.13 6.45
N ALA A 72 12.35 -6.75 5.21
CA ALA A 72 13.67 -6.21 4.85
C ALA A 72 13.99 -4.92 5.64
N CYS A 73 13.00 -4.03 5.84
CA CYS A 73 13.18 -2.85 6.70
C CYS A 73 13.44 -3.24 8.16
N HIS A 74 12.70 -4.21 8.70
CA HIS A 74 12.93 -4.72 10.05
C HIS A 74 14.35 -5.28 10.22
N GLU A 75 14.87 -5.98 9.24
CA GLU A 75 16.20 -6.59 9.28
C GLU A 75 17.34 -5.57 9.32
N CYS A 76 17.09 -4.34 8.88
CA CYS A 76 18.06 -3.25 9.06
C CYS A 76 18.26 -2.83 10.52
N PHE A 77 17.35 -3.19 11.43
CA PHE A 77 17.41 -2.79 12.83
C PHE A 77 17.53 -4.00 13.76
N HIS A 78 18.21 -3.78 14.90
CA HIS A 78 18.25 -4.79 15.95
C HIS A 78 16.83 -5.07 16.48
N PRO A 79 16.47 -6.34 16.83
CA PRO A 79 15.10 -6.71 17.22
C PRO A 79 14.44 -5.81 18.27
N HIS A 80 15.19 -5.37 19.29
CA HIS A 80 14.65 -4.48 20.34
C HIS A 80 14.42 -3.03 19.89
N ALA A 81 14.96 -2.64 18.74
CA ALA A 81 14.77 -1.29 18.18
C ALA A 81 13.68 -1.22 17.11
N ARG A 82 13.05 -2.36 16.77
CA ARG A 82 11.99 -2.43 15.75
C ARG A 82 10.68 -1.95 16.32
N PRO A 83 10.02 -0.93 15.73
CA PRO A 83 8.68 -0.56 16.15
C PRO A 83 7.69 -1.67 15.79
N PRO A 84 6.64 -1.89 16.58
CA PRO A 84 5.54 -2.77 16.21
C PRO A 84 4.73 -2.10 15.09
N VAL A 85 4.81 -2.65 13.87
CA VAL A 85 4.21 -2.08 12.66
C VAL A 85 3.35 -3.12 11.96
N GLN A 86 2.22 -2.68 11.42
CA GLN A 86 1.42 -3.39 10.42
C GLN A 86 1.36 -2.57 9.12
N LEU A 87 1.39 -3.24 7.97
CA LEU A 87 1.47 -2.61 6.65
C LEU A 87 0.38 -3.16 5.72
N PHE A 88 -0.34 -2.26 5.04
CA PHE A 88 -1.40 -2.62 4.11
C PHE A 88 -1.35 -1.81 2.82
N ALA A 89 -1.65 -2.46 1.71
CA ALA A 89 -1.81 -1.85 0.40
C ALA A 89 -3.26 -1.37 0.21
N VAL A 90 -3.46 -0.10 -0.12
CA VAL A 90 -4.78 0.49 -0.24
C VAL A 90 -4.80 1.64 -1.26
N PRO A 91 -5.90 1.86 -2.03
CA PRO A 91 -6.02 3.06 -2.84
C PRO A 91 -6.23 4.28 -1.93
N LEU A 92 -5.34 5.26 -2.01
CA LEU A 92 -5.45 6.52 -1.29
C LEU A 92 -6.13 7.58 -2.15
N SER A 93 -6.94 8.42 -1.50
CA SER A 93 -7.65 9.50 -2.19
C SER A 93 -6.67 10.52 -2.78
N PRO A 94 -6.82 10.89 -4.07
CA PRO A 94 -5.96 11.90 -4.71
C PRO A 94 -6.02 13.27 -4.04
N ALA A 95 -7.11 13.57 -3.32
CA ALA A 95 -7.30 14.86 -2.66
C ALA A 95 -6.26 15.15 -1.59
N PHE A 96 -5.58 14.14 -1.04
CA PHE A 96 -4.60 14.31 0.03
C PHE A 96 -3.16 14.40 -0.47
N GLY A 97 -2.85 14.00 -1.72
CA GLY A 97 -1.58 14.25 -2.39
C GLY A 97 -0.37 13.48 -1.85
N PHE A 98 -0.58 12.35 -1.14
CA PHE A 98 0.49 11.48 -0.64
C PHE A 98 0.33 10.04 -1.17
N ASP A 99 1.43 9.30 -1.22
CA ASP A 99 1.51 7.94 -1.74
C ASP A 99 1.44 6.88 -0.63
N GLY A 100 1.68 7.30 0.61
CA GLY A 100 1.57 6.49 1.82
C GLY A 100 1.29 7.33 3.05
N LEU A 101 0.99 6.69 4.17
CA LEU A 101 0.80 7.34 5.47
C LEU A 101 1.22 6.43 6.62
N CYS A 102 1.70 7.03 7.70
CA CYS A 102 2.03 6.39 8.96
C CYS A 102 1.07 6.88 10.05
N ASN A 103 0.23 5.97 10.57
CA ASN A 103 -0.70 6.27 11.66
C ASN A 103 -0.15 5.79 13.00
N TYR A 104 0.32 6.72 13.82
CA TYR A 104 0.85 6.48 15.16
C TYR A 104 -0.22 6.25 16.22
N ALA A 105 -1.49 6.56 15.94
CA ALA A 105 -2.57 6.40 16.90
C ALA A 105 -3.02 4.93 17.06
N THR A 106 -2.56 4.04 16.18
CA THR A 106 -2.84 2.60 16.26
C THR A 106 -1.72 1.83 16.95
N GLN A 107 -2.06 0.67 17.52
CA GLN A 107 -1.09 -0.28 18.07
C GLN A 107 -1.41 -1.68 17.54
N PRO A 108 -0.60 -2.25 16.66
CA PRO A 108 0.66 -1.73 16.07
C PRO A 108 0.48 -0.42 15.27
N ILE A 109 1.58 0.35 15.08
CA ILE A 109 1.60 1.49 14.15
C ILE A 109 1.16 1.01 12.78
N THR A 110 0.22 1.72 12.14
CA THR A 110 -0.28 1.34 10.82
C THR A 110 0.40 2.14 9.72
N LEU A 111 0.94 1.42 8.73
CA LEU A 111 1.37 1.99 7.47
C LEU A 111 0.36 1.61 6.39
N LEU A 112 -0.15 2.61 5.66
CA LEU A 112 -0.97 2.42 4.47
C LEU A 112 -0.21 2.95 3.26
N VAL A 113 -0.12 2.15 2.19
CA VAL A 113 0.62 2.51 0.97
C VAL A 113 -0.23 2.32 -0.28
N ASP A 114 -0.20 3.30 -1.19
CA ASP A 114 -0.90 3.22 -2.46
C ASP A 114 0.01 2.69 -3.57
N LEU A 115 -0.08 1.38 -3.82
CA LEU A 115 0.73 0.69 -4.83
C LEU A 115 0.41 1.13 -6.26
N GLY A 116 -0.76 1.73 -6.49
CA GLY A 116 -1.14 2.26 -7.79
C GLY A 116 -0.43 3.56 -8.15
N ARG A 117 0.15 4.28 -7.20
CA ARG A 117 0.79 5.58 -7.44
C ARG A 117 2.21 5.49 -7.96
N VAL A 118 2.90 4.40 -7.68
CA VAL A 118 4.29 4.20 -8.07
C VAL A 118 4.46 2.90 -8.85
N VAL A 119 5.46 2.88 -9.74
CA VAL A 119 5.76 1.65 -10.50
C VAL A 119 6.21 0.52 -9.58
N PRO A 120 5.90 -0.76 -9.89
CA PRO A 120 6.10 -1.88 -8.96
C PRO A 120 7.52 -2.06 -8.43
N HIS A 121 8.53 -1.82 -9.24
CA HIS A 121 9.94 -1.94 -8.80
C HIS A 121 10.36 -0.82 -7.81
N HIS A 122 9.48 0.14 -7.52
CA HIS A 122 9.67 1.17 -6.49
C HIS A 122 8.82 0.96 -5.23
N TRP A 123 8.00 -0.10 -5.14
CA TRP A 123 7.19 -0.38 -3.95
C TRP A 123 8.04 -0.49 -2.67
N GLN A 124 9.23 -1.08 -2.77
CA GLN A 124 10.17 -1.10 -1.64
C GLN A 124 10.51 0.31 -1.15
N ARG A 125 10.73 1.26 -2.06
CA ARG A 125 11.08 2.65 -1.71
C ARG A 125 9.95 3.35 -0.96
N LEU A 126 8.71 3.10 -1.36
CA LEU A 126 7.53 3.60 -0.67
C LEU A 126 7.42 3.03 0.75
N VAL A 127 7.60 1.71 0.91
CA VAL A 127 7.61 1.07 2.22
C VAL A 127 8.75 1.59 3.11
N VAL A 128 9.94 1.80 2.55
CA VAL A 128 11.10 2.38 3.25
C VAL A 128 10.80 3.77 3.82
N HIS A 129 10.13 4.62 3.03
CA HIS A 129 9.72 5.97 3.47
C HIS A 129 8.77 5.90 4.67
N GLU A 130 7.70 5.12 4.56
CA GLU A 130 6.69 5.00 5.62
C GLU A 130 7.24 4.31 6.87
N TYR A 131 8.11 3.32 6.69
CA TYR A 131 8.79 2.68 7.82
C TYR A 131 9.76 3.63 8.54
N ALA A 132 10.45 4.53 7.81
CA ALA A 132 11.29 5.55 8.43
C ALA A 132 10.48 6.48 9.34
N HIS A 133 9.23 6.82 8.97
CA HIS A 133 8.32 7.52 9.87
C HIS A 133 8.05 6.72 11.14
N ALA A 134 7.66 5.44 11.04
CA ALA A 134 7.41 4.60 12.19
C ALA A 134 8.65 4.49 13.11
N GLN A 135 9.83 4.34 12.53
CA GLN A 135 11.10 4.28 13.26
C GLN A 135 11.46 5.59 13.95
N ALA A 136 11.14 6.73 13.34
CA ALA A 136 11.34 8.05 13.94
C ALA A 136 10.43 8.28 15.16
N GLY A 137 9.25 7.66 15.18
CA GLY A 137 8.29 7.71 16.29
C GLY A 137 7.54 9.03 16.45
N ILE A 138 7.71 9.98 15.51
CA ILE A 138 7.04 11.28 15.50
C ILE A 138 6.73 11.72 14.06
N PRO A 139 5.63 12.45 13.81
CA PRO A 139 5.27 12.93 12.48
C PRO A 139 6.27 13.92 11.90
N GLY A 140 6.34 13.97 10.56
CA GLY A 140 7.12 14.94 9.80
C GLY A 140 8.52 14.45 9.39
N HIS A 141 9.16 15.24 8.52
CA HIS A 141 10.48 14.94 7.93
C HIS A 141 11.56 15.76 8.65
N HIS A 142 11.98 15.31 9.81
CA HIS A 142 12.97 15.95 10.69
C HIS A 142 14.20 15.05 10.85
N ASP A 143 15.20 15.50 11.62
CA ASP A 143 16.49 14.80 11.77
C ASP A 143 16.37 13.31 12.17
N ARG A 144 15.41 12.96 13.05
CA ARG A 144 15.19 11.55 13.42
C ARG A 144 14.65 10.73 12.27
N PHE A 145 13.75 11.30 11.46
CA PHE A 145 13.26 10.66 10.24
C PHE A 145 14.41 10.43 9.25
N VAL A 146 15.22 11.47 9.00
CA VAL A 146 16.36 11.37 8.08
C VAL A 146 17.39 10.37 8.55
N ALA A 147 17.69 10.31 9.85
CA ALA A 147 18.61 9.33 10.41
C ALA A 147 18.08 7.88 10.18
N ALA A 148 16.79 7.64 10.41
CA ALA A 148 16.16 6.35 10.14
C ALA A 148 16.16 6.02 8.65
N LEU A 149 15.83 7.00 7.80
CA LEU A 149 15.79 6.84 6.34
C LEU A 149 17.18 6.54 5.78
N THR A 150 18.22 7.26 6.22
CA THR A 150 19.61 7.01 5.83
C THR A 150 20.03 5.59 6.20
N HIS A 151 19.74 5.17 7.43
CA HIS A 151 20.05 3.83 7.90
C HIS A 151 19.38 2.75 7.04
N LEU A 152 18.11 2.91 6.71
CA LEU A 152 17.37 2.02 5.82
C LEU A 152 17.95 2.00 4.40
N CYS A 153 18.23 3.17 3.84
CA CYS A 153 18.80 3.27 2.50
C CYS A 153 20.15 2.52 2.41
N LEU A 154 21.02 2.73 3.39
CA LEU A 154 22.32 2.01 3.46
C LEU A 154 22.11 0.50 3.60
N GLY A 155 21.25 0.05 4.52
CA GLY A 155 20.99 -1.36 4.76
C GLY A 155 20.36 -2.10 3.57
N LEU A 156 19.60 -1.38 2.73
CA LEU A 156 18.90 -1.94 1.57
C LEU A 156 19.58 -1.64 0.22
N GLY A 157 20.77 -1.04 0.24
CA GLY A 157 21.51 -0.70 -0.99
C GLY A 157 20.84 0.37 -1.84
N LEU A 158 20.03 1.25 -1.21
CA LEU A 158 19.43 2.42 -1.85
C LEU A 158 20.35 3.64 -1.70
N ALA A 159 20.19 4.62 -2.58
CA ALA A 159 20.92 5.88 -2.46
C ALA A 159 20.52 6.63 -1.17
N GLU A 160 21.51 7.21 -0.49
CA GLU A 160 21.28 8.00 0.71
C GLU A 160 20.49 9.28 0.44
N PRO A 161 19.65 9.74 1.40
CA PRO A 161 18.96 11.02 1.25
C PRO A 161 19.98 12.17 1.18
N PRO A 162 19.76 13.15 0.29
CA PRO A 162 20.64 14.31 0.19
C PRO A 162 20.54 15.17 1.46
N ASN A 163 21.64 15.89 1.77
CA ASN A 163 21.72 16.82 2.90
C ASN A 163 20.90 18.10 2.67
N HIS A 164 19.68 17.96 2.14
CA HIS A 164 18.81 19.09 1.90
C HIS A 164 17.38 18.78 2.34
N PRO A 165 16.85 19.45 3.39
CA PRO A 165 15.58 19.11 4.01
C PRO A 165 14.39 19.07 3.06
N THR A 166 14.37 19.89 2.00
CA THR A 166 13.27 19.90 1.01
C THR A 166 13.20 18.66 0.15
N SER A 167 14.25 17.84 0.12
CA SER A 167 14.26 16.57 -0.64
C SER A 167 13.73 15.38 0.15
N TRP A 168 13.72 15.45 1.48
CA TRP A 168 13.38 14.32 2.35
C TRP A 168 11.94 13.81 2.19
N PRO A 169 10.91 14.68 1.98
CA PRO A 169 9.54 14.22 1.75
C PRO A 169 9.35 13.32 0.52
N HIS A 170 10.30 13.39 -0.42
CA HIS A 170 10.25 12.64 -1.69
C HIS A 170 11.35 11.58 -1.81
N TRP A 171 11.97 11.20 -0.70
CA TRP A 171 13.07 10.23 -0.71
C TRP A 171 12.69 8.90 -0.04
N PRO A 172 13.10 7.73 -0.59
CA PRO A 172 13.78 7.52 -1.88
C PRO A 172 12.88 7.89 -3.07
N PRO A 173 13.45 8.44 -4.17
CA PRO A 173 12.64 8.91 -5.29
C PRO A 173 11.87 7.76 -5.95
N CYS A 174 10.57 7.94 -6.11
CA CYS A 174 9.69 7.00 -6.76
C CYS A 174 9.27 7.53 -8.14
N GLN A 175 9.17 6.63 -9.12
CA GLN A 175 8.58 6.96 -10.41
C GLN A 175 7.05 6.84 -10.29
N PRO A 176 6.30 7.95 -10.51
CA PRO A 176 4.86 7.90 -10.43
C PRO A 176 4.25 7.17 -11.62
N THR A 177 3.07 6.60 -11.44
CA THR A 177 2.21 6.11 -12.51
C THR A 177 1.36 7.26 -13.08
N SER A 178 0.88 7.11 -14.31
CA SER A 178 0.02 8.12 -14.95
C SER A 178 -1.44 8.06 -14.47
N ASP A 179 -1.93 6.89 -14.09
CA ASP A 179 -3.27 6.66 -13.53
C ASP A 179 -3.20 5.66 -12.36
N PRO A 180 -3.12 6.16 -11.12
CA PRO A 180 -3.08 5.30 -9.93
C PRO A 180 -4.28 4.36 -9.83
N LEU A 181 -5.46 4.79 -10.26
CA LEU A 181 -6.67 3.97 -10.17
C LEU A 181 -6.72 2.87 -11.23
N ALA A 182 -5.96 2.98 -12.33
CA ALA A 182 -5.87 1.90 -13.32
C ALA A 182 -5.33 0.61 -12.69
N PHE A 183 -4.32 0.71 -11.81
CA PHE A 183 -3.82 -0.43 -11.03
C PHE A 183 -4.93 -1.09 -10.21
N TRP A 184 -5.67 -0.30 -9.45
CA TRP A 184 -6.74 -0.80 -8.58
C TRP A 184 -7.99 -1.28 -9.34
N ARG A 185 -8.11 -0.97 -10.66
CA ARG A 185 -9.12 -1.54 -11.55
C ARG A 185 -8.65 -2.81 -12.26
N GLY A 186 -7.38 -3.24 -12.03
CA GLY A 186 -6.78 -4.36 -12.75
C GLY A 186 -6.52 -4.08 -14.24
N GLN A 187 -6.32 -2.81 -14.60
CA GLN A 187 -6.11 -2.37 -15.99
C GLN A 187 -4.63 -2.21 -16.37
N THR A 188 -3.73 -2.33 -15.41
CA THR A 188 -2.29 -2.34 -15.68
C THR A 188 -1.84 -3.79 -15.84
N GLU A 189 -1.20 -4.08 -16.97
CA GLU A 189 -0.56 -5.39 -17.24
C GLU A 189 0.64 -5.67 -16.32
N THR A 190 0.96 -4.78 -15.42
CA THR A 190 2.06 -4.93 -14.48
C THR A 190 1.65 -5.90 -13.40
N LEU A 191 1.54 -7.06 -13.82
CA LEU A 191 1.50 -8.33 -13.16
C LEU A 191 2.39 -8.36 -11.95
N ILE A 192 1.77 -8.54 -10.89
CA ILE A 192 2.26 -9.26 -9.73
C ILE A 192 2.95 -10.52 -10.27
N PRO A 193 4.29 -10.64 -10.29
CA PRO A 193 4.94 -11.86 -10.77
C PRO A 193 4.41 -13.06 -10.01
N ASP A 194 4.04 -14.12 -10.75
CA ASP A 194 3.78 -15.43 -10.16
C ASP A 194 5.13 -15.99 -9.69
N HIS A 195 5.30 -16.10 -8.37
CA HIS A 195 6.41 -16.84 -7.75
C HIS A 195 5.85 -18.04 -7.01
#